data_57f6865a96ab3625aa89800d7f4a6930
#
_entry.id   57f6865a96ab3625aa89800d7f4a6930
#
_cell.length_a   1.000
_cell.length_b   1.000
_cell.length_c   1.000
_cell.angle_alpha   90.00
_cell.angle_beta   90.00
_cell.angle_gamma   90.00
#
_symmetry.space_group_name_H-M   'P 1'
#
loop_
_entity.id
_entity.type
_entity.pdbx_description
1 polymer ?
#
loop_
_entity_poly.entity_id
_entity_poly.type
_entity_poly.pdbx_seq_one_letter_code
_entity_poly.pdbx_strand_id
1 'polypeptide(L)'
;LEALRRSSPVPLAFEGMEPSTDGYFSEKDQRIAIRSGMSEVQTVSAAVHEITHATLHNYEQARLTAAQGDETAEPPKPKDRHTEEVEAESVSYAICQYYGIQTGENSFGYIASWSKDKELPELRASLKTINKTASSLITDIDRNFREVLKEYDTVLEQFAGDAYRYTASVMKPPFPLNSIEEEIPATVEDLKSGYGKDTRDAIQSAAKIEGAASPDELLRRLDEIEKIYPPRETEAVYLLDNAAYLH
;
A
#
# COMPACT_ATOMS: atom_id res chain seq x y z
N LEU A 1 0.42 -0.79 -0.65
CA LEU A 1 -0.52 -1.67 -1.41
C LEU A 1 -1.75 -2.06 -0.59
N GLU A 2 -1.60 -2.48 0.67
CA GLU A 2 -2.75 -2.88 1.50
C GLU A 2 -3.77 -1.74 1.67
N ALA A 3 -3.32 -0.52 1.90
CA ALA A 3 -4.20 0.65 1.97
C ALA A 3 -4.97 0.86 0.65
N LEU A 4 -4.32 0.68 -0.51
CA LEU A 4 -4.99 0.74 -1.82
C LEU A 4 -6.02 -0.38 -1.98
N ARG A 5 -5.68 -1.60 -1.56
CA ARG A 5 -6.62 -2.73 -1.60
C ARG A 5 -7.88 -2.46 -0.78
N ARG A 6 -7.74 -1.87 0.41
CA ARG A 6 -8.85 -1.47 1.28
C ARG A 6 -9.65 -0.27 0.75
N SER A 7 -9.03 0.55 -0.11
CA SER A 7 -9.69 1.71 -0.74
C SER A 7 -10.36 1.34 -2.06
N SER A 8 -10.16 0.13 -2.56
CA SER A 8 -10.77 -0.34 -3.80
C SER A 8 -12.25 -0.69 -3.57
N PRO A 9 -13.16 -0.26 -4.47
CA PRO A 9 -14.58 -0.61 -4.39
C PRO A 9 -14.85 -2.07 -4.73
N VAL A 10 -13.89 -2.78 -5.31
CA VAL A 10 -13.99 -4.19 -5.71
C VAL A 10 -12.71 -4.94 -5.30
N PRO A 11 -12.73 -6.28 -5.18
CA PRO A 11 -11.54 -7.05 -4.86
C PRO A 11 -10.39 -6.80 -5.83
N LEU A 12 -9.17 -6.63 -5.30
CA LEU A 12 -7.94 -6.43 -6.06
C LEU A 12 -6.98 -7.60 -5.80
N ALA A 13 -6.54 -8.26 -6.87
CA ALA A 13 -5.63 -9.40 -6.83
C ALA A 13 -4.44 -9.20 -7.78
N PHE A 14 -3.38 -10.00 -7.57
CA PHE A 14 -2.21 -10.04 -8.45
C PHE A 14 -2.25 -11.29 -9.30
N GLU A 15 -2.02 -11.12 -10.60
CA GLU A 15 -2.04 -12.21 -11.57
C GLU A 15 -0.83 -12.15 -12.51
N GLY A 16 -0.47 -13.30 -13.10
CA GLY A 16 0.48 -13.34 -14.22
C GLY A 16 -0.20 -12.81 -15.48
N MET A 17 0.40 -11.81 -16.11
CA MET A 17 -0.11 -11.18 -17.34
C MET A 17 1.01 -10.97 -18.35
N GLU A 18 0.65 -10.75 -19.61
CA GLU A 18 1.58 -10.33 -20.64
C GLU A 18 2.23 -8.98 -20.27
N PRO A 19 3.50 -8.75 -20.64
CA PRO A 19 4.23 -7.52 -20.29
C PRO A 19 3.58 -6.23 -20.78
N SER A 20 2.70 -6.29 -21.77
CA SER A 20 1.96 -5.14 -22.32
C SER A 20 0.73 -4.75 -21.50
N THR A 21 0.37 -5.51 -20.47
CA THR A 21 -0.82 -5.27 -19.65
C THR A 21 -0.40 -5.13 -18.20
N ASP A 22 -0.55 -3.94 -17.61
CA ASP A 22 -0.19 -3.69 -16.23
C ASP A 22 -1.30 -4.06 -15.25
N GLY A 23 -2.56 -3.98 -15.70
CA GLY A 23 -3.73 -4.37 -14.94
C GLY A 23 -5.00 -4.25 -15.77
N TYR A 24 -6.11 -4.64 -15.17
CA TYR A 24 -7.45 -4.40 -15.72
C TYR A 24 -8.52 -4.42 -14.62
N PHE A 25 -9.56 -3.63 -14.82
CA PHE A 25 -10.82 -3.76 -14.11
C PHE A 25 -11.79 -4.59 -14.96
N SER A 26 -12.36 -5.65 -14.38
CA SER A 26 -13.43 -6.44 -14.99
C SER A 26 -14.78 -6.01 -14.41
N GLU A 27 -15.56 -5.27 -15.19
CA GLU A 27 -16.92 -4.86 -14.83
C GLU A 27 -17.85 -6.09 -14.66
N LYS A 28 -17.67 -7.11 -15.50
CA LYS A 28 -18.44 -8.37 -15.43
C LYS A 28 -18.18 -9.15 -14.14
N ASP A 29 -16.91 -9.28 -13.76
CA ASP A 29 -16.49 -10.09 -12.62
C ASP A 29 -16.37 -9.27 -11.34
N GLN A 30 -16.58 -7.95 -11.41
CA GLN A 30 -16.48 -6.98 -10.33
C GLN A 30 -15.17 -7.14 -9.56
N ARG A 31 -14.03 -7.15 -10.28
CA ARG A 31 -12.69 -7.31 -9.71
C ARG A 31 -11.63 -6.56 -10.48
N ILE A 32 -10.55 -6.26 -9.80
CA ILE A 32 -9.33 -5.72 -10.38
C ILE A 32 -8.25 -6.78 -10.34
N ALA A 33 -7.50 -6.92 -11.45
CA ALA A 33 -6.29 -7.70 -11.50
C ALA A 33 -5.11 -6.83 -11.88
N ILE A 34 -3.99 -6.96 -11.15
CA ILE A 34 -2.75 -6.21 -11.36
C ILE A 34 -1.65 -7.22 -11.70
N ARG A 35 -0.81 -6.90 -12.68
CA ARG A 35 0.29 -7.76 -13.11
C ARG A 35 1.31 -7.95 -11.99
N SER A 36 1.65 -9.21 -11.72
CA SER A 36 2.71 -9.58 -10.79
C SER A 36 4.11 -9.25 -11.35
N GLY A 37 5.04 -8.91 -10.46
CA GLY A 37 6.46 -8.73 -10.82
C GLY A 37 6.83 -7.37 -11.42
N MET A 38 5.93 -6.39 -11.38
CA MET A 38 6.23 -4.99 -11.69
C MET A 38 7.03 -4.32 -10.57
N SER A 39 7.67 -3.20 -10.88
CA SER A 39 8.23 -2.33 -9.85
C SER A 39 7.12 -1.79 -8.93
N GLU A 40 7.49 -1.34 -7.72
CA GLU A 40 6.52 -0.78 -6.76
C GLU A 40 5.77 0.43 -7.35
N VAL A 41 6.50 1.32 -8.04
CA VAL A 41 5.92 2.50 -8.69
C VAL A 41 4.89 2.09 -9.76
N GLN A 42 5.24 1.15 -10.64
CA GLN A 42 4.32 0.65 -11.67
C GLN A 42 3.11 -0.03 -11.03
N THR A 43 3.33 -0.83 -10.00
CA THR A 43 2.25 -1.54 -9.29
C THR A 43 1.26 -0.57 -8.65
N VAL A 44 1.76 0.48 -7.98
CA VAL A 44 0.89 1.51 -7.36
C VAL A 44 0.15 2.30 -8.42
N SER A 45 0.83 2.75 -9.46
CA SER A 45 0.21 3.51 -10.55
C SER A 45 -0.90 2.70 -11.26
N ALA A 46 -0.62 1.45 -11.62
CA ALA A 46 -1.60 0.56 -12.22
C ALA A 46 -2.78 0.29 -11.27
N ALA A 47 -2.52 0.02 -9.99
CA ALA A 47 -3.59 -0.21 -9.02
C ALA A 47 -4.51 1.00 -8.87
N VAL A 48 -3.97 2.22 -8.79
CA VAL A 48 -4.79 3.45 -8.70
C VAL A 48 -5.57 3.68 -9.99
N HIS A 49 -4.97 3.41 -11.15
CA HIS A 49 -5.64 3.50 -12.45
C HIS A 49 -6.89 2.59 -12.52
N GLU A 50 -6.73 1.30 -12.16
CA GLU A 50 -7.82 0.33 -12.18
C GLU A 50 -8.88 0.60 -11.09
N ILE A 51 -8.45 1.07 -9.90
CA ILE A 51 -9.38 1.53 -8.85
C ILE A 51 -10.22 2.70 -9.36
N THR A 52 -9.63 3.59 -10.16
CA THR A 52 -10.35 4.71 -10.75
C THR A 52 -11.40 4.24 -11.76
N HIS A 53 -11.07 3.26 -12.62
CA HIS A 53 -12.05 2.64 -13.50
C HIS A 53 -13.19 1.99 -12.71
N ALA A 54 -12.87 1.21 -11.67
CA ALA A 54 -13.87 0.59 -10.81
C ALA A 54 -14.76 1.60 -10.07
N THR A 55 -14.23 2.81 -9.80
CA THR A 55 -14.95 3.87 -9.08
C THR A 55 -15.82 4.71 -10.01
N LEU A 56 -15.32 5.08 -11.20
CA LEU A 56 -15.95 6.03 -12.11
C LEU A 56 -16.70 5.36 -13.28
N HIS A 57 -16.22 4.23 -13.74
CA HIS A 57 -16.62 3.60 -14.99
C HIS A 57 -17.25 2.21 -14.77
N ASN A 58 -17.71 1.93 -13.56
CA ASN A 58 -18.45 0.70 -13.21
C ASN A 58 -19.94 0.90 -13.48
N TYR A 59 -20.33 0.85 -14.73
CA TYR A 59 -21.71 1.11 -15.17
C TYR A 59 -22.67 -0.02 -14.78
N GLU A 60 -22.19 -1.25 -14.67
CA GLU A 60 -23.00 -2.39 -14.20
C GLU A 60 -23.43 -2.18 -12.75
N GLN A 61 -22.50 -1.84 -11.87
CA GLN A 61 -22.81 -1.52 -10.49
C GLN A 61 -23.72 -0.30 -10.36
N ALA A 62 -23.47 0.73 -11.17
CA ALA A 62 -24.31 1.93 -11.18
C ALA A 62 -25.76 1.62 -11.60
N ARG A 63 -25.95 0.74 -12.59
CA ARG A 63 -27.28 0.26 -13.01
C ARG A 63 -27.99 -0.52 -11.89
N LEU A 64 -27.26 -1.42 -11.22
CA LEU A 64 -27.80 -2.20 -10.11
C LEU A 64 -28.22 -1.31 -8.94
N THR A 65 -27.41 -0.29 -8.62
CA THR A 65 -27.73 0.66 -7.55
C THR A 65 -28.94 1.53 -7.90
N ALA A 66 -29.02 2.03 -9.13
CA ALA A 66 -30.16 2.81 -9.60
C ALA A 66 -31.46 1.98 -9.54
N ALA A 67 -31.43 0.71 -9.92
CA ALA A 67 -32.58 -0.19 -9.87
C ALA A 67 -33.09 -0.49 -8.44
N GLN A 68 -32.23 -0.33 -7.42
CA GLN A 68 -32.58 -0.54 -6.01
C GLN A 68 -33.07 0.72 -5.29
N GLY A 69 -32.79 1.92 -5.83
CA GLY A 69 -33.10 3.20 -5.19
C GLY A 69 -34.36 3.87 -5.71
N ASP A 70 -34.28 4.52 -6.84
CA ASP A 70 -35.36 5.27 -7.45
C ASP A 70 -35.59 4.76 -8.88
N GLU A 71 -36.75 4.12 -9.13
CA GLU A 71 -37.12 3.61 -10.45
C GLU A 71 -37.15 4.71 -11.55
N THR A 72 -37.13 6.00 -11.16
CA THR A 72 -37.12 7.14 -12.08
C THR A 72 -35.70 7.66 -12.39
N ALA A 73 -34.67 7.20 -11.68
CA ALA A 73 -33.30 7.60 -11.92
C ALA A 73 -32.71 6.87 -13.15
N GLU A 74 -32.45 7.61 -14.22
CA GLU A 74 -31.72 7.04 -15.36
C GLU A 74 -30.30 6.65 -14.94
N PRO A 75 -29.85 5.41 -15.22
CA PRO A 75 -28.49 5.01 -14.94
C PRO A 75 -27.51 5.86 -15.76
N PRO A 76 -26.31 6.13 -15.23
CA PRO A 76 -25.32 6.92 -15.95
C PRO A 76 -24.98 6.27 -17.29
N LYS A 77 -24.93 7.07 -18.35
CA LYS A 77 -24.52 6.60 -19.68
C LYS A 77 -23.01 6.41 -19.73
N PRO A 78 -22.53 5.29 -20.32
CA PRO A 78 -21.12 5.10 -20.55
C PRO A 78 -20.50 6.28 -21.32
N LYS A 79 -19.32 6.70 -20.89
CA LYS A 79 -18.50 7.66 -21.62
C LYS A 79 -17.80 6.97 -22.80
N ASP A 80 -17.22 7.75 -23.69
CA ASP A 80 -16.31 7.17 -24.67
C ASP A 80 -15.02 6.68 -23.98
N ARG A 81 -14.48 5.56 -24.47
CA ARG A 81 -13.31 4.90 -23.85
C ARG A 81 -12.12 5.85 -23.68
N HIS A 82 -11.92 6.77 -24.64
CA HIS A 82 -10.82 7.71 -24.55
C HIS A 82 -10.97 8.68 -23.37
N THR A 83 -12.19 9.14 -23.11
CA THR A 83 -12.49 9.97 -21.92
C THR A 83 -12.30 9.18 -20.63
N GLU A 84 -12.71 7.92 -20.58
CA GLU A 84 -12.52 7.04 -19.40
C GLU A 84 -11.03 6.84 -19.09
N GLU A 85 -10.22 6.56 -20.12
CA GLU A 85 -8.77 6.40 -19.95
C GLU A 85 -8.10 7.69 -19.47
N VAL A 86 -8.49 8.84 -20.01
CA VAL A 86 -7.93 10.14 -19.57
C VAL A 86 -8.31 10.45 -18.13
N GLU A 87 -9.54 10.18 -17.72
CA GLU A 87 -9.97 10.36 -16.33
C GLU A 87 -9.20 9.43 -15.39
N ALA A 88 -9.05 8.14 -15.74
CA ALA A 88 -8.31 7.17 -14.93
C ALA A 88 -6.82 7.55 -14.82
N GLU A 89 -6.18 7.87 -15.93
CA GLU A 89 -4.78 8.30 -15.96
C GLU A 89 -4.55 9.60 -15.17
N SER A 90 -5.45 10.58 -15.32
CA SER A 90 -5.33 11.87 -14.61
C SER A 90 -5.49 11.71 -13.10
N VAL A 91 -6.42 10.87 -12.63
CA VAL A 91 -6.60 10.57 -11.21
C VAL A 91 -5.39 9.82 -10.68
N SER A 92 -4.92 8.79 -11.40
CA SER A 92 -3.72 8.02 -11.02
C SER A 92 -2.50 8.93 -10.90
N TYR A 93 -2.26 9.79 -11.88
CA TYR A 93 -1.19 10.76 -11.84
C TYR A 93 -1.29 11.70 -10.63
N ALA A 94 -2.47 12.28 -10.40
CA ALA A 94 -2.69 13.22 -9.29
C ALA A 94 -2.42 12.56 -7.92
N ILE A 95 -2.87 11.32 -7.72
CA ILE A 95 -2.66 10.56 -6.49
C ILE A 95 -1.17 10.19 -6.33
N CYS A 96 -0.53 9.70 -7.39
CA CYS A 96 0.90 9.39 -7.35
C CYS A 96 1.73 10.64 -7.01
N GLN A 97 1.44 11.80 -7.62
CA GLN A 97 2.11 13.05 -7.30
C GLN A 97 1.89 13.50 -5.86
N TYR A 98 0.67 13.34 -5.33
CA TYR A 98 0.37 13.66 -3.93
C TYR A 98 1.25 12.89 -2.95
N TYR A 99 1.53 11.61 -3.24
CA TYR A 99 2.40 10.76 -2.42
C TYR A 99 3.89 10.84 -2.81
N GLY A 100 4.27 11.75 -3.69
CA GLY A 100 5.67 11.90 -4.14
C GLY A 100 6.17 10.76 -5.03
N ILE A 101 5.26 9.94 -5.57
CA ILE A 101 5.58 8.83 -6.47
C ILE A 101 5.74 9.39 -7.89
N GLN A 102 6.94 9.29 -8.43
CA GLN A 102 7.25 9.77 -9.78
C GLN A 102 6.84 8.72 -10.82
N THR A 103 5.70 8.95 -11.46
CA THR A 103 5.28 8.24 -12.66
C THR A 103 5.79 8.99 -13.88
N GLY A 104 6.36 8.30 -14.87
CA GLY A 104 7.01 8.93 -16.02
C GLY A 104 6.14 9.95 -16.79
N GLU A 105 6.77 10.74 -17.67
CA GLU A 105 6.20 11.89 -18.37
C GLU A 105 5.04 11.57 -19.35
N ASN A 106 4.65 10.31 -19.51
CA ASN A 106 3.69 9.88 -20.54
C ASN A 106 2.26 10.39 -20.33
N SER A 107 1.86 10.65 -19.08
CA SER A 107 0.49 11.09 -18.73
C SER A 107 0.11 12.44 -19.35
N PHE A 108 1.04 13.38 -19.45
CA PHE A 108 0.76 14.72 -20.00
C PHE A 108 0.47 14.72 -21.49
N GLY A 109 1.17 13.89 -22.27
CA GLY A 109 0.94 13.77 -23.72
C GLY A 109 -0.47 13.28 -24.03
N TYR A 110 -0.98 12.38 -23.22
CA TYR A 110 -2.30 11.79 -23.36
C TYR A 110 -3.41 12.80 -23.06
N ILE A 111 -3.29 13.51 -21.94
CA ILE A 111 -4.22 14.59 -21.53
C ILE A 111 -4.24 15.73 -22.56
N ALA A 112 -3.09 16.15 -23.04
CA ALA A 112 -2.97 17.21 -24.04
C ALA A 112 -3.60 16.82 -25.40
N SER A 113 -3.47 15.56 -25.81
CA SER A 113 -4.11 15.04 -27.03
C SER A 113 -5.64 15.04 -26.90
N TRP A 114 -6.16 14.53 -25.78
CA TRP A 114 -7.59 14.44 -25.52
C TRP A 114 -8.26 15.82 -25.46
N SER A 115 -7.59 16.81 -24.87
CA SER A 115 -8.17 18.15 -24.67
C SER A 115 -8.38 18.95 -25.97
N LYS A 116 -7.71 18.59 -27.09
CA LYS A 116 -7.77 19.34 -28.35
C LYS A 116 -9.13 19.30 -29.01
N ASP A 117 -9.87 18.19 -28.84
CA ASP A 117 -11.13 17.94 -29.58
C ASP A 117 -12.36 18.05 -28.67
N LYS A 118 -12.19 18.55 -27.42
CA LYS A 118 -13.28 18.66 -26.43
C LYS A 118 -13.76 20.11 -26.27
N GLU A 119 -15.06 20.25 -26.13
CA GLU A 119 -15.69 21.52 -25.81
C GLU A 119 -15.38 21.93 -24.35
N LEU A 120 -15.30 23.23 -24.08
CA LEU A 120 -14.95 23.77 -22.77
C LEU A 120 -15.84 23.26 -21.61
N PRO A 121 -17.16 23.08 -21.77
CA PRO A 121 -18.01 22.49 -20.75
C PRO A 121 -17.67 21.04 -20.42
N GLU A 122 -17.33 20.21 -21.41
CA GLU A 122 -16.90 18.81 -21.24
C GLU A 122 -15.58 18.73 -20.48
N LEU A 123 -14.60 19.55 -20.85
CA LEU A 123 -13.32 19.66 -20.15
C LEU A 123 -13.51 20.01 -18.68
N ARG A 124 -14.36 21.00 -18.40
CA ARG A 124 -14.67 21.41 -17.02
C ARG A 124 -15.35 20.29 -16.23
N ALA A 125 -16.25 19.54 -16.84
CA ALA A 125 -16.95 18.43 -16.22
C ALA A 125 -15.96 17.30 -15.86
N SER A 126 -15.08 16.91 -16.79
CA SER A 126 -14.06 15.89 -16.52
C SER A 126 -13.03 16.34 -15.47
N LEU A 127 -12.54 17.59 -15.53
CA LEU A 127 -11.65 18.14 -14.50
C LEU A 127 -12.31 18.14 -13.10
N LYS A 128 -13.59 18.47 -13.01
CA LYS A 128 -14.34 18.38 -11.76
C LYS A 128 -14.43 16.94 -11.24
N THR A 129 -14.70 16.00 -12.13
CA THR A 129 -14.75 14.57 -11.82
C THR A 129 -13.40 14.08 -11.33
N ILE A 130 -12.31 14.36 -12.07
CA ILE A 130 -10.94 14.00 -11.72
C ILE A 130 -10.57 14.53 -10.32
N ASN A 131 -10.75 15.84 -10.07
CA ASN A 131 -10.41 16.45 -8.80
C ASN A 131 -11.22 15.86 -7.63
N LYS A 132 -12.52 15.66 -7.81
CA LYS A 132 -13.38 15.06 -6.79
C LYS A 132 -12.94 13.63 -6.47
N THR A 133 -12.67 12.83 -7.48
CA THR A 133 -12.30 11.43 -7.34
C THR A 133 -10.92 11.29 -6.72
N ALA A 134 -9.94 12.05 -7.19
CA ALA A 134 -8.60 12.06 -6.60
C ALA A 134 -8.65 12.46 -5.11
N SER A 135 -9.36 13.51 -4.76
CA SER A 135 -9.51 13.97 -3.36
C SER A 135 -10.20 12.92 -2.48
N SER A 136 -11.24 12.25 -3.00
CA SER A 136 -11.94 11.19 -2.26
C SER A 136 -11.03 9.99 -2.05
N LEU A 137 -10.37 9.51 -3.10
CA LEU A 137 -9.45 8.36 -3.01
C LEU A 137 -8.25 8.66 -2.11
N ILE A 138 -7.65 9.84 -2.16
CA ILE A 138 -6.58 10.25 -1.24
C ILE A 138 -7.08 10.17 0.21
N THR A 139 -8.27 10.69 0.49
CA THR A 139 -8.86 10.64 1.84
C THR A 139 -9.05 9.20 2.32
N ASP A 140 -9.55 8.32 1.45
CA ASP A 140 -9.78 6.92 1.78
C ASP A 140 -8.45 6.15 1.94
N ILE A 141 -7.48 6.39 1.06
CA ILE A 141 -6.13 5.81 1.15
C ILE A 141 -5.44 6.24 2.43
N ASP A 142 -5.47 7.53 2.78
CA ASP A 142 -4.87 8.06 4.01
C ASP A 142 -5.50 7.47 5.28
N ARG A 143 -6.83 7.30 5.27
CA ARG A 143 -7.53 6.63 6.37
C ARG A 143 -7.10 5.17 6.50
N ASN A 144 -7.18 4.43 5.43
CA ASN A 144 -6.82 3.02 5.40
C ASN A 144 -5.33 2.79 5.69
N PHE A 145 -4.46 3.68 5.23
CA PHE A 145 -3.03 3.63 5.54
C PHE A 145 -2.76 3.78 7.03
N ARG A 146 -3.44 4.73 7.71
CA ARG A 146 -3.32 4.88 9.17
C ARG A 146 -3.83 3.66 9.93
N GLU A 147 -4.89 3.01 9.45
CA GLU A 147 -5.40 1.77 10.06
C GLU A 147 -4.40 0.62 9.89
N VAL A 148 -3.86 0.46 8.68
CA VAL A 148 -2.81 -0.55 8.39
C VAL A 148 -1.59 -0.32 9.27
N LEU A 149 -1.13 0.92 9.43
CA LEU A 149 0.01 1.22 10.31
C LEU A 149 -0.25 0.83 11.76
N LYS A 150 -1.45 1.10 12.28
CA LYS A 150 -1.82 0.70 13.65
C LYS A 150 -1.83 -0.82 13.82
N GLU A 151 -2.32 -1.56 12.82
CA GLU A 151 -2.30 -3.02 12.84
C GLU A 151 -0.86 -3.55 12.85
N TYR A 152 0.02 -2.96 12.05
CA TYR A 152 1.44 -3.32 12.02
C TYR A 152 2.15 -2.96 13.33
N ASP A 153 1.90 -1.78 13.90
CA ASP A 153 2.46 -1.41 15.20
C ASP A 153 2.07 -2.41 16.29
N THR A 154 0.80 -2.85 16.32
CA THR A 154 0.34 -3.88 17.26
C THR A 154 1.05 -5.21 17.05
N VAL A 155 1.20 -5.68 15.81
CA VAL A 155 1.92 -6.93 15.49
C VAL A 155 3.39 -6.81 15.88
N LEU A 156 4.00 -5.67 15.62
CA LEU A 156 5.40 -5.41 15.95
C LEU A 156 5.64 -5.40 17.46
N GLU A 157 4.77 -4.75 18.23
CA GLU A 157 4.83 -4.74 19.70
C GLU A 157 4.67 -6.15 20.28
N GLN A 158 3.73 -6.94 19.76
CA GLN A 158 3.54 -8.33 20.17
C GLN A 158 4.78 -9.18 19.84
N PHE A 159 5.33 -9.04 18.62
CA PHE A 159 6.55 -9.75 18.24
C PHE A 159 7.74 -9.36 19.12
N ALA A 160 7.96 -8.06 19.34
CA ALA A 160 9.04 -7.58 20.18
C ALA A 160 8.94 -8.14 21.62
N GLY A 161 7.71 -8.14 22.16
CA GLY A 161 7.46 -8.74 23.47
C GLY A 161 7.76 -10.24 23.54
N ASP A 162 7.36 -11.01 22.52
CA ASP A 162 7.61 -12.45 22.44
C ASP A 162 9.10 -12.75 22.22
N ALA A 163 9.76 -12.03 21.32
CA ALA A 163 11.18 -12.16 21.04
C ALA A 163 12.01 -11.82 22.29
N TYR A 164 11.64 -10.74 23.00
CA TYR A 164 12.31 -10.38 24.25
C TYR A 164 12.17 -11.47 25.32
N ARG A 165 10.96 -11.96 25.57
CA ARG A 165 10.74 -13.06 26.54
C ARG A 165 11.52 -14.30 26.17
N TYR A 166 11.62 -14.61 24.89
CA TYR A 166 12.38 -15.75 24.39
C TYR A 166 13.87 -15.56 24.62
N THR A 167 14.45 -14.43 24.25
CA THR A 167 15.88 -14.13 24.40
C THR A 167 16.27 -13.92 25.86
N ALA A 168 15.45 -13.23 26.65
CA ALA A 168 15.70 -13.00 28.08
C ALA A 168 15.70 -14.30 28.89
N SER A 169 14.93 -15.31 28.50
CA SER A 169 14.93 -16.62 29.20
C SER A 169 16.16 -17.47 28.92
N VAL A 170 16.90 -17.17 27.84
CA VAL A 170 18.19 -17.84 27.53
C VAL A 170 19.36 -17.17 28.24
N MET A 171 19.30 -15.88 28.42
CA MET A 171 20.26 -15.13 29.24
C MET A 171 19.90 -15.31 30.72
N LYS A 172 20.57 -16.28 31.40
CA LYS A 172 20.34 -16.52 32.83
C LYS A 172 20.41 -15.22 33.65
N PRO A 173 19.44 -14.99 34.60
CA PRO A 173 19.34 -13.74 35.33
C PRO A 173 20.62 -13.40 36.12
N PRO A 174 20.90 -12.06 36.26
CA PRO A 174 20.07 -11.29 37.16
C PRO A 174 19.53 -9.99 36.52
N PHE A 175 18.63 -10.07 35.58
CA PHE A 175 17.88 -8.88 35.18
C PHE A 175 16.54 -8.90 35.91
N PRO A 176 16.19 -7.86 36.68
CA PRO A 176 14.90 -7.77 37.33
C PRO A 176 13.82 -7.65 36.23
N LEU A 177 12.79 -8.49 36.33
CA LEU A 177 11.63 -8.53 35.44
C LEU A 177 10.89 -7.17 35.29
N ASN A 178 11.24 -6.19 36.11
CA ASN A 178 10.64 -4.85 36.11
C ASN A 178 11.15 -3.94 34.97
N SER A 179 12.19 -4.34 34.23
CA SER A 179 12.72 -3.57 33.08
C SER A 179 12.14 -3.98 31.72
N ILE A 180 11.29 -5.02 31.67
CA ILE A 180 10.77 -5.57 30.43
C ILE A 180 9.91 -4.55 29.66
N GLU A 181 9.09 -3.78 30.38
CA GLU A 181 8.19 -2.81 29.76
C GLU A 181 8.93 -1.57 29.20
N GLU A 182 10.11 -1.26 29.71
CA GLU A 182 10.94 -0.14 29.25
C GLU A 182 11.81 -0.51 28.04
N GLU A 183 12.18 -1.78 27.87
CA GLU A 183 13.03 -2.24 26.77
C GLU A 183 12.25 -2.60 25.50
N ILE A 184 10.97 -2.98 25.62
CA ILE A 184 10.11 -3.29 24.45
C ILE A 184 10.02 -2.10 23.47
N PRO A 185 9.80 -0.84 23.88
CA PRO A 185 9.78 0.31 22.98
C PRO A 185 11.09 0.49 22.19
N ALA A 186 12.25 0.30 22.84
CA ALA A 186 13.54 0.37 22.17
C ALA A 186 13.68 -0.73 21.10
N THR A 187 13.27 -1.96 21.43
CA THR A 187 13.30 -3.09 20.48
C THR A 187 12.37 -2.86 19.27
N VAL A 188 11.21 -2.26 19.48
CA VAL A 188 10.28 -1.87 18.39
C VAL A 188 10.92 -0.82 17.49
N GLU A 189 11.58 0.18 18.06
CA GLU A 189 12.28 1.21 17.31
C GLU A 189 13.46 0.63 16.49
N ASP A 190 14.21 -0.29 17.09
CA ASP A 190 15.29 -1.01 16.40
C ASP A 190 14.76 -1.80 15.22
N LEU A 191 13.65 -2.51 15.36
CA LEU A 191 13.02 -3.24 14.25
C LEU A 191 12.52 -2.29 13.16
N LYS A 192 11.89 -1.17 13.52
CA LYS A 192 11.44 -0.13 12.57
C LYS A 192 12.60 0.52 11.83
N SER A 193 13.74 0.65 12.48
CA SER A 193 14.97 1.19 11.87
C SER A 193 15.73 0.19 10.98
N GLY A 194 15.27 -1.06 10.88
CA GLY A 194 15.88 -2.09 10.04
C GLY A 194 17.04 -2.85 10.69
N TYR A 195 17.21 -2.77 12.00
CA TYR A 195 18.21 -3.54 12.76
C TYR A 195 17.71 -4.92 13.20
N GLY A 196 16.83 -5.54 12.43
CA GLY A 196 16.31 -6.89 12.73
C GLY A 196 17.34 -8.01 12.71
N LYS A 197 18.55 -7.77 12.18
CA LYS A 197 19.61 -8.79 12.12
C LYS A 197 20.03 -9.30 13.50
N ASP A 198 20.23 -8.40 14.45
CA ASP A 198 20.64 -8.77 15.80
C ASP A 198 19.55 -9.58 16.50
N THR A 199 18.28 -9.24 16.28
CA THR A 199 17.13 -10.00 16.76
C THR A 199 17.09 -11.40 16.12
N ARG A 200 17.36 -11.52 14.83
CA ARG A 200 17.42 -12.78 14.09
C ARG A 200 18.53 -13.69 14.65
N ASP A 201 19.71 -13.13 14.78
CA ASP A 201 20.88 -13.84 15.32
C ASP A 201 20.63 -14.33 16.76
N ALA A 202 19.98 -13.50 17.57
CA ALA A 202 19.60 -13.86 18.94
C ALA A 202 18.56 -15.01 18.97
N ILE A 203 17.52 -14.95 18.13
CA ILE A 203 16.51 -16.01 18.01
C ILE A 203 17.13 -17.32 17.54
N GLN A 204 18.01 -17.28 16.54
CA GLN A 204 18.67 -18.47 16.00
C GLN A 204 19.63 -19.12 17.00
N SER A 205 20.26 -18.30 17.86
CA SER A 205 21.22 -18.76 18.86
C SER A 205 20.56 -19.24 20.17
N ALA A 206 19.26 -18.94 20.35
CA ALA A 206 18.54 -19.24 21.56
C ALA A 206 18.08 -20.71 21.61
N ALA A 207 18.17 -21.34 22.80
CA ALA A 207 17.65 -22.67 23.00
C ALA A 207 16.11 -22.68 23.05
N LYS A 208 15.50 -23.76 22.56
CA LYS A 208 14.05 -23.97 22.62
C LYS A 208 13.56 -23.97 24.07
N ILE A 209 12.55 -23.15 24.36
CA ILE A 209 11.99 -23.02 25.70
C ILE A 209 10.57 -23.56 25.69
N GLU A 210 10.24 -24.37 26.68
CA GLU A 210 8.93 -24.95 26.84
C GLU A 210 7.90 -23.87 27.18
N GLY A 211 6.82 -23.80 26.41
CA GLY A 211 5.75 -22.81 26.60
C GLY A 211 5.95 -21.44 25.96
N ALA A 212 7.10 -21.19 25.30
CA ALA A 212 7.35 -20.00 24.52
C ALA A 212 7.05 -20.22 23.02
N ALA A 213 6.90 -19.13 22.25
CA ALA A 213 6.84 -19.21 20.79
C ALA A 213 8.09 -19.94 20.27
N SER A 214 7.93 -20.80 19.25
CA SER A 214 9.09 -21.54 18.72
C SER A 214 10.02 -20.59 17.95
N PRO A 215 11.35 -20.88 17.89
CA PRO A 215 12.27 -20.11 17.05
C PRO A 215 11.78 -19.97 15.61
N ASP A 216 11.27 -21.04 15.02
CA ASP A 216 10.76 -21.03 13.64
C ASP A 216 9.57 -20.09 13.48
N GLU A 217 8.66 -20.04 14.44
CA GLU A 217 7.52 -19.11 14.44
C GLU A 217 7.98 -17.67 14.59
N LEU A 218 8.93 -17.39 15.47
CA LEU A 218 9.50 -16.06 15.64
C LEU A 218 10.24 -15.59 14.39
N LEU A 219 11.02 -16.46 13.76
CA LEU A 219 11.72 -16.13 12.50
C LEU A 219 10.75 -15.86 11.36
N ARG A 220 9.68 -16.66 11.24
CA ARG A 220 8.63 -16.42 10.24
C ARG A 220 7.97 -15.07 10.45
N ARG A 221 7.65 -14.70 11.67
CA ARG A 221 7.07 -13.38 12.00
C ARG A 221 8.04 -12.24 11.73
N LEU A 222 9.33 -12.43 12.00
CA LEU A 222 10.38 -11.47 11.67
C LEU A 222 10.50 -11.28 10.16
N ASP A 223 10.42 -12.36 9.36
CA ASP A 223 10.41 -12.27 7.90
C ASP A 223 9.23 -11.43 7.35
N GLU A 224 8.06 -11.48 8.02
CA GLU A 224 6.91 -10.65 7.67
C GLU A 224 7.14 -9.17 8.02
N ILE A 225 7.77 -8.90 9.15
CA ILE A 225 8.16 -7.54 9.57
C ILE A 225 9.20 -6.95 8.62
N GLU A 226 10.21 -7.72 8.24
CA GLU A 226 11.29 -7.28 7.33
C GLU A 226 10.81 -6.97 5.90
N LYS A 227 9.65 -7.49 5.49
CA LYS A 227 9.01 -7.06 4.22
C LYS A 227 8.51 -5.61 4.28
N ILE A 228 8.18 -5.14 5.47
CA ILE A 228 7.67 -3.77 5.70
C ILE A 228 8.82 -2.84 6.06
N TYR A 229 9.73 -3.32 6.90
CA TYR A 229 10.93 -2.63 7.36
C TYR A 229 12.16 -3.43 6.94
N PRO A 230 12.59 -3.34 5.67
CA PRO A 230 13.72 -4.13 5.19
C PRO A 230 14.99 -3.82 5.97
N PRO A 231 15.83 -4.85 6.26
CA PRO A 231 17.08 -4.66 6.96
C PRO A 231 17.96 -3.67 6.20
N ARG A 232 18.53 -2.72 6.92
CA ARG A 232 19.48 -1.76 6.34
C ARG A 232 20.78 -2.50 6.02
N GLU A 233 21.32 -2.31 4.82
CA GLU A 233 22.68 -2.72 4.51
C GLU A 233 23.64 -1.87 5.34
N THR A 234 24.49 -2.52 6.11
CA THR A 234 25.36 -1.89 7.12
C THR A 234 26.29 -0.80 6.54
N GLU A 235 26.64 -0.89 5.25
CA GLU A 235 27.47 0.11 4.56
C GLU A 235 26.70 1.40 4.21
N ALA A 236 25.41 1.32 3.90
CA ALA A 236 24.61 2.50 3.56
C ALA A 236 24.32 3.38 4.79
N VAL A 237 24.16 2.76 5.97
CA VAL A 237 23.94 3.48 7.23
C VAL A 237 25.17 4.28 7.65
N TYR A 238 26.37 3.71 7.50
CA TYR A 238 27.62 4.41 7.82
C TYR A 238 27.86 5.67 6.97
N LEU A 239 27.41 5.66 5.73
CA LEU A 239 27.52 6.82 4.83
C LEU A 239 26.47 7.90 5.11
N LEU A 240 25.25 7.51 5.53
CA LEU A 240 24.18 8.45 5.87
C LEU A 240 24.39 9.12 7.24
N ASP A 241 24.84 8.38 8.25
CA ASP A 241 25.13 8.93 9.57
C ASP A 241 26.35 9.87 9.52
N ASN A 242 27.36 9.58 8.71
CA ASN A 242 28.48 10.49 8.51
C ASN A 242 28.13 11.72 7.65
N ALA A 243 27.15 11.63 6.75
CA ALA A 243 26.69 12.79 5.98
C ALA A 243 25.86 13.78 6.85
N ALA A 244 25.16 13.28 7.89
CA ALA A 244 24.40 14.11 8.82
C ALA A 244 25.30 14.88 9.81
N TYR A 245 26.55 14.45 10.01
CA TYR A 245 27.51 15.14 10.86
C TYR A 245 28.37 16.20 10.12
N LEU A 246 28.21 16.33 8.80
CA LEU A 246 28.97 17.29 7.96
C LEU A 246 28.15 18.51 7.52
N HIS A 247 26.98 18.71 8.07
CA HIS A 247 26.13 19.89 7.95
C HIS A 247 25.66 20.36 9.33
#